data_010bac6a847c5f74bf1b32d52af488e3
#
_entry.id   010bac6a847c5f74bf1b32d52af488e3
#
_cell.length_a   1.000
_cell.length_b   1.000
_cell.length_c   1.000
_cell.angle_alpha   90.00
_cell.angle_beta   90.00
_cell.angle_gamma   90.00
#
_symmetry.space_group_name_H-M   'P 1'
#
loop_
_entity.id
_entity.type
_entity.pdbx_description
1 polymer ?
#
loop_
_entity_poly.entity_id
_entity_poly.type
_entity_poly.pdbx_seq_one_letter_code
_entity_poly.pdbx_strand_id
1 'polypeptide(L)'
;MFATSGRDYHFYITDAQGDGRVIEYDCDSPERMPVVTPTRQVTNFFVMHQDKVASFQKNGAYGHGRERYDAISAVLDGVPSGQDAQVTAWKALRTASQEPSPEDVTSNTQWSIVFDNANLTADVALRRRWADVHHADIHGNMV
;
A
#
# COMPACT_ATOMS: atom_id res chain seq x y z
N MET A 1 19.77 -12.34 -5.62
CA MET A 1 18.90 -12.03 -6.80
C MET A 1 18.64 -10.53 -6.92
N PHE A 2 18.25 -9.81 -5.85
CA PHE A 2 17.97 -8.36 -5.94
C PHE A 2 19.21 -7.52 -6.24
N ALA A 3 20.35 -7.81 -5.63
CA ALA A 3 21.59 -7.06 -5.76
C ALA A 3 22.19 -6.98 -7.18
N THR A 4 21.68 -7.76 -8.13
CA THR A 4 22.18 -7.79 -9.51
C THR A 4 21.21 -7.19 -10.52
N SER A 5 20.02 -6.79 -10.08
CA SER A 5 18.97 -6.33 -11.01
C SER A 5 19.17 -4.91 -11.56
N GLY A 6 19.96 -4.08 -10.85
CA GLY A 6 20.13 -2.66 -11.18
C GLY A 6 18.83 -1.85 -11.12
N ARG A 7 17.86 -2.31 -10.33
CA ARG A 7 16.55 -1.67 -10.13
C ARG A 7 16.20 -1.60 -8.66
N ASP A 8 15.46 -0.56 -8.33
CA ASP A 8 14.88 -0.36 -7.01
C ASP A 8 13.64 -1.22 -6.81
N TYR A 9 13.49 -1.75 -5.59
CA TYR A 9 12.31 -2.53 -5.22
C TYR A 9 11.88 -2.24 -3.80
N HIS A 10 10.58 -2.35 -3.58
CA HIS A 10 10.06 -2.63 -2.25
C HIS A 10 8.96 -3.68 -2.33
N PHE A 11 8.92 -4.56 -1.34
CA PHE A 11 7.88 -5.56 -1.14
C PHE A 11 7.31 -5.40 0.25
N TYR A 12 6.00 -5.32 0.37
CA TYR A 12 5.32 -5.39 1.64
C TYR A 12 4.82 -6.81 1.86
N ILE A 13 5.17 -7.40 2.98
CA ILE A 13 4.84 -8.78 3.35
C ILE A 13 4.11 -8.75 4.67
N THR A 14 2.98 -9.45 4.74
CA THR A 14 2.21 -9.65 5.97
C THR A 14 1.97 -11.14 6.20
N ASP A 15 1.73 -11.50 7.45
CA ASP A 15 1.32 -12.85 7.84
C ASP A 15 -0.07 -12.85 8.49
N ALA A 16 -0.58 -14.05 8.80
CA ALA A 16 -1.87 -14.23 9.44
C ALA A 16 -1.89 -13.79 10.92
N GLN A 17 -0.72 -13.53 11.53
CA GLN A 17 -0.58 -13.01 12.89
C GLN A 17 -0.64 -11.49 12.93
N GLY A 18 -0.66 -10.83 11.76
CA GLY A 18 -0.73 -9.37 11.63
C GLY A 18 0.63 -8.69 11.68
N ASP A 19 1.73 -9.43 11.58
CA ASP A 19 3.06 -8.84 11.45
C ASP A 19 3.26 -8.34 10.02
N GLY A 20 3.74 -7.11 9.88
CA GLY A 20 3.98 -6.45 8.59
C GLY A 20 5.42 -5.98 8.46
N ARG A 21 6.04 -6.28 7.33
CA ARG A 21 7.41 -5.88 7.01
C ARG A 21 7.48 -5.35 5.59
N VAL A 22 8.25 -4.29 5.38
CA VAL A 22 8.72 -3.90 4.06
C VAL A 22 10.16 -4.37 3.88
N ILE A 23 10.43 -4.93 2.70
CA ILE A 23 11.77 -5.26 2.23
C ILE A 23 12.08 -4.29 1.10
N GLU A 24 13.09 -3.47 1.27
CA GLU A 24 13.48 -2.43 0.33
C GLU A 24 14.90 -2.64 -0.16
N TYR A 25 15.10 -2.43 -1.44
CA TYR A 25 16.41 -2.46 -2.07
C TYR A 25 16.60 -1.20 -2.90
N ASP A 26 17.57 -0.39 -2.50
CA ASP A 26 18.05 0.80 -3.20
C ASP A 26 19.34 0.42 -3.93
N CYS A 27 19.29 0.40 -5.26
CA CYS A 27 20.44 0.03 -6.08
C CYS A 27 21.55 1.09 -6.07
N ASP A 28 21.26 2.31 -5.65
CA ASP A 28 22.21 3.41 -5.51
C ASP A 28 22.86 3.44 -4.10
N SER A 29 22.35 2.64 -3.17
CA SER A 29 22.95 2.50 -1.84
C SER A 29 24.35 1.86 -1.95
N PRO A 30 25.36 2.41 -1.26
CA PRO A 30 26.72 1.84 -1.25
C PRO A 30 26.77 0.39 -0.79
N GLU A 31 25.95 0.03 0.16
CA GLU A 31 25.89 -1.31 0.75
C GLU A 31 25.27 -2.33 -0.17
N ARG A 32 24.38 -1.91 -1.07
CA ARG A 32 23.60 -2.76 -1.98
C ARG A 32 22.96 -3.98 -1.31
N MET A 33 22.46 -3.75 -0.11
CA MET A 33 21.82 -4.78 0.73
C MET A 33 20.36 -4.47 0.93
N PRO A 34 19.47 -5.49 0.94
CA PRO A 34 18.08 -5.29 1.31
C PRO A 34 17.95 -4.81 2.75
N VAL A 35 17.09 -3.83 2.98
CA VAL A 35 16.71 -3.34 4.30
C VAL A 35 15.32 -3.85 4.63
N VAL A 36 15.13 -4.37 5.86
CA VAL A 36 13.84 -4.85 6.34
C VAL A 36 13.36 -3.93 7.46
N THR A 37 12.23 -3.28 7.23
CA THR A 37 11.65 -2.32 8.18
C THR A 37 10.26 -2.81 8.62
N PRO A 38 9.99 -2.90 9.94
CA PRO A 38 8.63 -3.09 10.45
C PRO A 38 7.78 -1.88 10.07
N THR A 39 6.65 -2.12 9.40
CA THR A 39 5.73 -1.05 9.04
C THR A 39 4.33 -1.59 8.83
N ARG A 40 3.32 -0.73 8.95
CA ARG A 40 1.92 -1.07 8.67
C ARG A 40 1.48 -0.66 7.27
N GLN A 41 2.27 0.15 6.57
CA GLN A 41 1.95 0.65 5.23
C GLN A 41 3.19 0.97 4.41
N VAL A 42 3.01 0.96 3.10
CA VAL A 42 3.98 1.44 2.12
C VAL A 42 3.26 2.20 1.00
N THR A 43 3.94 3.13 0.36
CA THR A 43 3.47 3.86 -0.82
C THR A 43 4.64 4.07 -1.80
N ASN A 44 4.57 5.05 -2.69
CA ASN A 44 5.53 5.21 -3.79
C ASN A 44 6.86 5.86 -3.36
N PHE A 45 7.38 5.56 -2.17
CA PHE A 45 8.71 5.94 -1.73
C PHE A 45 9.28 4.88 -0.80
N PHE A 46 10.60 4.87 -0.61
CA PHE A 46 11.25 3.98 0.33
C PHE A 46 11.03 4.42 1.77
N VAL A 47 10.48 3.53 2.59
CA VAL A 47 10.27 3.77 4.04
C VAL A 47 11.61 4.02 4.74
N MET A 48 12.69 3.34 4.32
CA MET A 48 14.04 3.58 4.85
C MET A 48 14.58 4.99 4.59
N HIS A 49 13.98 5.73 3.66
CA HIS A 49 14.32 7.12 3.33
C HIS A 49 13.21 8.12 3.63
N GLN A 50 12.23 7.73 4.46
CA GLN A 50 11.03 8.54 4.73
C GLN A 50 11.32 9.93 5.31
N ASP A 51 12.46 10.11 5.99
CA ASP A 51 12.93 11.39 6.53
C ASP A 51 13.33 12.40 5.44
N LYS A 52 13.66 11.91 4.24
CA LYS A 52 14.06 12.72 3.09
C LYS A 52 12.90 13.09 2.16
N VAL A 53 11.75 12.43 2.33
CA VAL A 53 10.59 12.62 1.45
C VAL A 53 9.67 13.69 2.03
N ALA A 54 9.45 14.77 1.28
CA ALA A 54 8.54 15.83 1.68
C ALA A 54 7.10 15.31 1.86
N SER A 55 6.41 15.81 2.87
CA SER A 55 5.02 15.44 3.17
C SER A 55 4.03 15.94 2.11
N PHE A 56 4.43 16.91 1.31
CA PHE A 56 3.63 17.46 0.23
C PHE A 56 4.51 17.78 -0.97
N GLN A 57 4.20 17.23 -2.13
CA GLN A 57 4.83 17.59 -3.39
C GLN A 57 3.76 18.17 -4.32
N LYS A 58 3.77 19.48 -4.44
CA LYS A 58 2.90 20.21 -5.35
C LYS A 58 3.39 20.04 -6.78
N ASN A 59 2.53 19.60 -7.70
CA ASN A 59 2.77 19.55 -9.15
C ASN A 59 3.74 18.47 -9.66
N GLY A 60 4.03 17.42 -8.89
CA GLY A 60 4.83 16.32 -9.41
C GLY A 60 4.02 15.05 -9.56
N ALA A 61 3.99 14.46 -10.73
CA ALA A 61 3.40 13.15 -10.96
C ALA A 61 3.99 12.04 -10.05
N TYR A 62 5.07 12.33 -9.36
CA TYR A 62 5.80 11.42 -8.47
C TYR A 62 5.61 11.72 -6.98
N GLY A 63 4.80 12.71 -6.62
CA GLY A 63 4.74 13.23 -5.25
C GLY A 63 3.68 12.63 -4.33
N HIS A 64 2.70 11.92 -4.85
CA HIS A 64 1.54 11.47 -4.07
C HIS A 64 1.81 10.31 -3.10
N GLY A 65 3.01 9.82 -3.00
CA GLY A 65 3.38 8.73 -2.12
C GLY A 65 3.31 9.15 -0.65
N ARG A 66 3.92 10.26 -0.26
CA ARG A 66 3.98 10.72 1.13
C ARG A 66 2.63 11.15 1.68
N GLU A 67 1.83 11.86 0.92
CA GLU A 67 0.47 12.26 1.32
C GLU A 67 -0.40 11.05 1.62
N ARG A 68 -0.37 10.05 0.75
CA ARG A 68 -1.11 8.81 0.96
C ARG A 68 -0.60 8.03 2.16
N TYR A 69 0.71 8.00 2.37
CA TYR A 69 1.32 7.37 3.52
C TYR A 69 0.83 8.01 4.83
N ASP A 70 0.88 9.34 4.92
CA ASP A 70 0.45 10.09 6.10
C ASP A 70 -1.07 9.93 6.33
N ALA A 71 -1.87 9.93 5.26
CA ALA A 71 -3.30 9.71 5.34
C ALA A 71 -3.66 8.30 5.84
N ILE A 72 -2.95 7.25 5.37
CA ILE A 72 -3.10 5.89 5.87
C ILE A 72 -2.68 5.83 7.34
N SER A 73 -1.55 6.44 7.72
CA SER A 73 -1.08 6.49 9.12
C SER A 73 -2.17 7.06 10.04
N ALA A 74 -2.77 8.18 9.65
CA ALA A 74 -3.85 8.79 10.43
C ALA A 74 -5.07 7.87 10.61
N VAL A 75 -5.41 7.08 9.58
CA VAL A 75 -6.47 6.07 9.69
C VAL A 75 -6.09 4.98 10.69
N LEU A 76 -4.86 4.43 10.57
CA LEU A 76 -4.40 3.31 11.40
C LEU A 76 -4.16 3.72 12.85
N ASP A 77 -3.71 4.95 13.10
CA ASP A 77 -3.50 5.48 14.46
C ASP A 77 -4.83 5.81 15.16
N GLY A 78 -5.86 6.14 14.39
CA GLY A 78 -7.18 6.45 14.91
C GLY A 78 -8.12 5.23 15.07
N VAL A 79 -7.62 4.00 14.95
CA VAL A 79 -8.45 2.78 15.08
C VAL A 79 -8.87 2.55 16.53
N PRO A 80 -10.17 2.54 16.84
CA PRO A 80 -10.65 2.17 18.17
C PRO A 80 -10.34 0.71 18.50
N SER A 81 -10.18 0.42 19.78
CA SER A 81 -10.04 -0.98 20.24
C SER A 81 -11.27 -1.79 19.85
N GLY A 82 -11.05 -2.96 19.25
CA GLY A 82 -12.12 -3.86 18.78
C GLY A 82 -12.74 -3.48 17.42
N GLN A 83 -12.20 -2.47 16.73
CA GLN A 83 -12.61 -2.15 15.37
C GLN A 83 -12.31 -3.32 14.44
N ASP A 84 -13.25 -3.64 13.56
CA ASP A 84 -13.08 -4.64 12.51
C ASP A 84 -11.91 -4.28 11.58
N ALA A 85 -11.00 -5.24 11.39
CA ALA A 85 -9.80 -5.05 10.59
C ALA A 85 -10.13 -4.82 9.11
N GLN A 86 -11.15 -5.50 8.56
CA GLN A 86 -11.59 -5.33 7.18
C GLN A 86 -12.16 -3.93 6.93
N VAL A 87 -12.99 -3.43 7.87
CA VAL A 87 -13.50 -2.05 7.81
C VAL A 87 -12.38 -1.04 7.84
N THR A 88 -11.36 -1.27 8.68
CA THR A 88 -10.18 -0.41 8.76
C THR A 88 -9.36 -0.44 7.47
N ALA A 89 -9.13 -1.63 6.90
CA ALA A 89 -8.39 -1.79 5.64
C ALA A 89 -9.10 -1.07 4.48
N TRP A 90 -10.42 -1.23 4.36
CA TRP A 90 -11.19 -0.50 3.35
C TRP A 90 -11.14 1.01 3.55
N LYS A 91 -11.21 1.48 4.78
CA LYS A 91 -11.07 2.92 5.08
C LYS A 91 -9.70 3.44 4.66
N ALA A 92 -8.62 2.72 4.94
CA ALA A 92 -7.26 3.09 4.55
C ALA A 92 -7.12 3.13 3.01
N LEU A 93 -7.62 2.10 2.30
CA LEU A 93 -7.57 2.04 0.83
C LEU A 93 -8.37 3.18 0.18
N ARG A 94 -9.56 3.49 0.69
CA ARG A 94 -10.37 4.61 0.20
C ARG A 94 -9.67 5.94 0.40
N THR A 95 -9.06 6.15 1.57
CA THR A 95 -8.33 7.38 1.89
C THR A 95 -7.10 7.56 1.00
N ALA A 96 -6.43 6.47 0.62
CA ALA A 96 -5.26 6.49 -0.27
C ALA A 96 -5.62 6.45 -1.75
N SER A 97 -6.90 6.29 -2.11
CA SER A 97 -7.31 6.15 -3.52
C SER A 97 -7.16 7.46 -4.28
N GLN A 98 -6.83 7.36 -5.55
CA GLN A 98 -6.65 8.50 -6.44
C GLN A 98 -7.77 8.56 -7.47
N GLU A 99 -8.34 9.75 -7.62
CA GLU A 99 -9.30 10.08 -8.68
C GLU A 99 -8.55 10.35 -10.00
N PRO A 100 -9.16 10.08 -11.16
CA PRO A 100 -8.60 10.55 -12.43
C PRO A 100 -8.58 12.08 -12.45
N SER A 101 -7.50 12.65 -12.94
CA SER A 101 -7.42 14.09 -13.17
C SER A 101 -7.55 14.41 -14.67
N PRO A 102 -7.94 15.63 -15.05
CA PRO A 102 -7.94 16.05 -16.45
C PRO A 102 -6.55 16.01 -17.10
N GLU A 103 -5.49 16.24 -16.30
CA GLU A 103 -4.11 16.23 -16.77
C GLU A 103 -3.54 14.82 -16.91
N ASP A 104 -4.01 13.88 -16.10
CA ASP A 104 -3.54 12.49 -16.12
C ASP A 104 -4.66 11.51 -15.75
N VAL A 105 -5.37 11.05 -16.77
CA VAL A 105 -6.45 10.08 -16.61
C VAL A 105 -5.94 8.66 -16.29
N THR A 106 -4.63 8.43 -16.40
CA THR A 106 -4.02 7.13 -16.14
C THR A 106 -3.60 6.96 -14.69
N SER A 107 -3.27 8.05 -13.99
CA SER A 107 -2.85 8.06 -12.58
C SER A 107 -4.05 8.02 -11.64
N ASN A 108 -4.86 6.96 -11.74
CA ASN A 108 -5.98 6.76 -10.83
C ASN A 108 -6.04 5.32 -10.33
N THR A 109 -6.74 5.12 -9.21
CA THR A 109 -6.89 3.79 -8.61
C THR A 109 -7.77 2.90 -9.48
N GLN A 110 -7.16 1.90 -10.11
CA GLN A 110 -7.85 0.95 -10.98
C GLN A 110 -8.52 -0.19 -10.22
N TRP A 111 -7.89 -0.63 -9.14
CA TRP A 111 -8.40 -1.70 -8.26
C TRP A 111 -7.87 -1.50 -6.83
N SER A 112 -8.60 -2.05 -5.88
CA SER A 112 -8.22 -2.14 -4.48
C SER A 112 -8.58 -3.52 -3.97
N ILE A 113 -7.71 -4.14 -3.20
CA ILE A 113 -7.89 -5.49 -2.67
C ILE A 113 -7.65 -5.47 -1.17
N VAL A 114 -8.53 -6.12 -0.42
CA VAL A 114 -8.32 -6.49 0.98
C VAL A 114 -8.18 -8.00 1.05
N PHE A 115 -7.04 -8.47 1.54
CA PHE A 115 -6.79 -9.88 1.79
C PHE A 115 -7.12 -10.22 3.24
N ASP A 116 -7.82 -11.32 3.45
CA ASP A 116 -7.96 -11.97 4.74
C ASP A 116 -7.03 -13.20 4.78
N ASN A 117 -5.85 -13.01 5.33
CA ASN A 117 -4.83 -14.05 5.39
C ASN A 117 -5.22 -15.21 6.31
N ALA A 118 -6.10 -14.99 7.28
CA ALA A 118 -6.56 -16.03 8.18
C ALA A 118 -7.57 -16.96 7.51
N ASN A 119 -8.48 -16.41 6.71
CA ASN A 119 -9.53 -17.13 6.00
C ASN A 119 -9.17 -17.47 4.55
N LEU A 120 -8.02 -16.96 4.07
CA LEU A 120 -7.53 -17.16 2.71
C LEU A 120 -8.52 -16.66 1.64
N THR A 121 -9.08 -15.48 1.89
CA THR A 121 -10.02 -14.81 0.99
C THR A 121 -9.54 -13.41 0.60
N ALA A 122 -10.14 -12.85 -0.42
CA ALA A 122 -9.88 -11.50 -0.88
C ALA A 122 -11.15 -10.80 -1.33
N ASP A 123 -11.26 -9.53 -0.98
CA ASP A 123 -12.29 -8.63 -1.46
C ASP A 123 -11.70 -7.62 -2.44
N VAL A 124 -12.31 -7.48 -3.62
CA VAL A 124 -11.80 -6.64 -4.70
C VAL A 124 -12.84 -5.59 -5.10
N ALA A 125 -12.44 -4.32 -5.10
CA ALA A 125 -13.20 -3.22 -5.68
C ALA A 125 -12.49 -2.69 -6.93
N LEU A 126 -13.18 -2.60 -8.05
CA LEU A 126 -12.66 -2.09 -9.31
C LEU A 126 -13.02 -0.61 -9.49
N ARG A 127 -12.04 0.20 -9.92
CA ARG A 127 -12.24 1.61 -10.28
C ARG A 127 -13.00 2.41 -9.20
N ARG A 128 -12.66 2.15 -7.92
CA ARG A 128 -13.27 2.81 -6.76
C ARG A 128 -14.80 2.57 -6.62
N ARG A 129 -15.33 1.50 -7.20
CA ARG A 129 -16.72 1.11 -7.00
C ARG A 129 -16.90 0.39 -5.66
N TRP A 130 -16.81 1.14 -4.58
CA TRP A 130 -16.79 0.64 -3.20
C TRP A 130 -18.09 -0.04 -2.73
N ALA A 131 -19.18 0.13 -3.47
CA ALA A 131 -20.45 -0.55 -3.21
C ALA A 131 -20.59 -1.86 -4.01
N ASP A 132 -19.63 -2.14 -4.90
CA ASP A 132 -19.63 -3.31 -5.79
C ASP A 132 -18.31 -4.07 -5.56
N VAL A 133 -18.26 -4.79 -4.43
CA VAL A 133 -17.08 -5.55 -3.99
C VAL A 133 -17.26 -7.00 -4.39
N HIS A 134 -16.27 -7.54 -5.08
CA HIS A 134 -16.21 -8.94 -5.48
C HIS A 134 -15.44 -9.73 -4.43
N HIS A 135 -16.02 -10.81 -3.94
CA HIS A 135 -15.40 -11.70 -2.95
C HIS A 135 -14.88 -12.96 -3.63
N ALA A 136 -13.67 -13.35 -3.32
CA ALA A 136 -13.01 -14.52 -3.91
C ALA A 136 -12.20 -15.31 -2.87
N ASP A 137 -12.08 -16.62 -3.06
CA ASP A 137 -11.11 -17.45 -2.34
C ASP A 137 -9.71 -17.34 -2.96
N ILE A 138 -8.69 -17.95 -2.33
CA ILE A 138 -7.31 -17.95 -2.84
C ILE A 138 -7.13 -18.66 -4.19
N HIS A 139 -8.10 -19.45 -4.62
CA HIS A 139 -8.10 -20.13 -5.91
C HIS A 139 -8.73 -19.27 -7.02
N GLY A 140 -9.25 -18.07 -6.64
CA GLY A 140 -9.90 -17.15 -7.55
C GLY A 140 -11.36 -17.50 -7.87
N ASN A 141 -11.96 -18.43 -7.11
CA ASN A 141 -13.39 -18.68 -7.26
C ASN A 141 -14.15 -17.54 -6.59
N MET A 142 -15.15 -17.03 -7.31
CA MET A 142 -16.09 -16.04 -6.73
C MET A 142 -16.98 -16.76 -5.70
N VAL A 143 -17.08 -16.22 -4.52
CA VAL A 143 -17.81 -16.78 -3.37
C VAL A 143 -19.06 -15.96 -3.10
#